data_058f183c682f01b5a9f807da59764ba4
#
_entry.id   058f183c682f01b5a9f807da59764ba4
#
_cell.length_a   1.000
_cell.length_b   1.000
_cell.length_c   1.000
_cell.angle_alpha   90.00
_cell.angle_beta   90.00
_cell.angle_gamma   90.00
#
_symmetry.space_group_name_H-M   'P 1'
#
loop_
_entity.id
_entity.type
_entity.pdbx_description
1 polymer ?
#
loop_
_entity_poly.entity_id
_entity_poly.type
_entity_poly.pdbx_seq_one_letter_code
_entity_poly.pdbx_strand_id
1 'polypeptide(L)'
;MGDPEIPSFVRFNYLLRPSKQVERKLFIEALHRLSIGGFDIRDYTYLGFGSVYYADFVLFHRYLYVDSMICVEAEDIPMRMEFNKPFDFITLHMKRVSDVLPELDREKKHIVWLYYDYQLGESVLQDVEGCLQVLAPESILIVTVDAEPQLDGANEDGVTDEQRRDVTLARFRAELGRYVPGEIKRNVMSKGGLPKFFASVLRTKLKESAEQKGRTFYHLFNYQYADGAQMLSVGGMIGDVRTREKLEGSRVFDLGFVGDMEEPEVISVPPLTLREKHWLDQNLKTEKELEFELKPELLASFRKYYRHYPTYYETLV
;
A
#
# COMPACT_ATOMS: atom_id res chain seq x y z
N MET A 1 -24.01 -17.22 -16.55
CA MET A 1 -23.96 -15.92 -15.87
C MET A 1 -23.36 -16.22 -14.51
N GLY A 2 -22.12 -15.81 -14.25
CA GLY A 2 -21.54 -15.89 -12.91
C GLY A 2 -22.35 -15.01 -11.97
N ASP A 3 -22.46 -15.41 -10.69
CA ASP A 3 -23.03 -14.53 -9.68
C ASP A 3 -22.30 -13.18 -9.70
N PRO A 4 -23.02 -12.03 -9.59
CA PRO A 4 -22.37 -10.74 -9.57
C PRO A 4 -21.37 -10.72 -8.41
N GLU A 5 -20.12 -10.36 -8.74
CA GLU A 5 -19.05 -10.31 -7.77
C GLU A 5 -19.41 -9.30 -6.67
N ILE A 6 -19.54 -9.79 -5.43
CA ILE A 6 -19.96 -8.93 -4.31
C ILE A 6 -18.83 -7.94 -4.05
N PRO A 7 -19.09 -6.62 -4.10
CA PRO A 7 -18.07 -5.59 -3.89
C PRO A 7 -17.28 -5.79 -2.59
N SER A 8 -15.99 -5.48 -2.62
CA SER A 8 -15.07 -5.74 -1.50
C SER A 8 -15.50 -5.03 -0.21
N PHE A 9 -16.11 -3.84 -0.29
CA PHE A 9 -16.62 -3.09 0.86
C PHE A 9 -17.84 -3.71 1.56
N VAL A 10 -18.53 -4.65 0.92
CA VAL A 10 -19.62 -5.42 1.52
C VAL A 10 -19.06 -6.61 2.31
N ARG A 11 -17.96 -7.18 1.83
CA ARG A 11 -17.31 -8.34 2.46
C ARG A 11 -16.46 -7.94 3.67
N PHE A 12 -15.85 -6.74 3.65
CA PHE A 12 -14.85 -6.34 4.64
C PHE A 12 -15.14 -4.96 5.21
N ASN A 13 -15.11 -4.85 6.53
CA ASN A 13 -15.04 -3.55 7.18
C ASN A 13 -13.59 -3.04 7.15
N TYR A 14 -13.31 -2.10 6.25
CA TYR A 14 -11.98 -1.52 6.05
C TYR A 14 -11.42 -0.81 7.29
N LEU A 15 -12.26 -0.42 8.25
CA LEU A 15 -11.84 0.20 9.50
C LEU A 15 -11.28 -0.81 10.52
N LEU A 16 -11.60 -2.10 10.36
CA LEU A 16 -11.22 -3.16 11.30
C LEU A 16 -10.04 -4.02 10.85
N ARG A 17 -9.30 -3.61 9.82
CA ARG A 17 -8.13 -4.32 9.32
C ARG A 17 -6.88 -3.92 10.11
N PRO A 18 -6.37 -4.73 11.05
CA PRO A 18 -5.32 -4.33 11.98
C PRO A 18 -4.00 -4.01 11.29
N SER A 19 -3.51 -4.86 10.39
CA SER A 19 -2.24 -4.64 9.69
C SER A 19 -2.33 -3.46 8.72
N LYS A 20 -3.48 -3.27 8.06
CA LYS A 20 -3.75 -2.10 7.23
C LYS A 20 -3.75 -0.80 8.02
N GLN A 21 -4.25 -0.82 9.27
CA GLN A 21 -4.17 0.37 10.14
C GLN A 21 -2.73 0.70 10.51
N VAL A 22 -1.91 -0.31 10.79
CA VAL A 22 -0.47 -0.11 11.02
C VAL A 22 0.17 0.50 9.77
N GLU A 23 -0.03 -0.07 8.59
CA GLU A 23 0.49 0.46 7.33
C GLU A 23 0.15 1.95 7.15
N ARG A 24 -1.13 2.33 7.33
CA ARG A 24 -1.58 3.73 7.25
C ARG A 24 -0.82 4.64 8.21
N LYS A 25 -0.63 4.20 9.45
CA LYS A 25 0.10 4.96 10.47
C LYS A 25 1.59 5.08 10.12
N LEU A 26 2.20 4.06 9.52
CA LEU A 26 3.58 4.12 9.02
C LEU A 26 3.72 5.17 7.90
N PHE A 27 2.79 5.19 6.94
CA PHE A 27 2.78 6.23 5.91
C PHE A 27 2.62 7.63 6.51
N ILE A 28 1.68 7.81 7.44
CA ILE A 28 1.47 9.10 8.11
C ILE A 28 2.74 9.56 8.84
N GLU A 29 3.40 8.70 9.59
CA GLU A 29 4.64 9.05 10.30
C GLU A 29 5.76 9.42 9.33
N ALA A 30 5.92 8.68 8.23
CA ALA A 30 6.88 9.00 7.19
C ALA A 30 6.59 10.36 6.53
N LEU A 31 5.33 10.63 6.17
CA LEU A 31 4.91 11.90 5.58
C LEU A 31 5.09 13.08 6.55
N HIS A 32 4.82 12.89 7.84
CA HIS A 32 5.15 13.89 8.86
C HIS A 32 6.64 14.16 8.93
N ARG A 33 7.47 13.14 8.86
CA ARG A 33 8.91 13.31 8.87
C ARG A 33 9.39 14.08 7.64
N LEU A 34 8.81 13.81 6.47
CA LEU A 34 9.07 14.56 5.25
C LEU A 34 8.67 16.04 5.41
N SER A 35 7.52 16.33 6.05
CA SER A 35 7.11 17.72 6.30
C SER A 35 8.13 18.49 7.12
N ILE A 36 8.73 17.87 8.15
CA ILE A 36 9.81 18.48 8.96
C ILE A 36 11.05 18.71 8.08
N GLY A 37 11.29 17.88 7.08
CA GLY A 37 12.39 17.99 6.13
C GLY A 37 12.18 19.02 5.02
N GLY A 38 11.11 19.81 5.07
CA GLY A 38 10.82 20.87 4.11
C GLY A 38 10.06 20.42 2.85
N PHE A 39 9.39 19.24 2.92
CA PHE A 39 8.35 18.91 1.95
C PHE A 39 7.02 19.41 2.51
N ASP A 40 6.38 20.35 1.84
CA ASP A 40 5.13 20.96 2.31
C ASP A 40 3.95 20.03 2.07
N ILE A 41 3.95 18.87 2.75
CA ILE A 41 2.98 17.76 2.55
C ILE A 41 1.52 18.24 2.69
N ARG A 42 1.26 19.21 3.53
CA ARG A 42 -0.06 19.82 3.70
C ARG A 42 -0.62 20.40 2.40
N ASP A 43 0.25 20.94 1.54
CA ASP A 43 -0.13 21.61 0.29
C ASP A 43 -0.20 20.63 -0.90
N TYR A 44 0.04 19.33 -0.65
CA TYR A 44 -0.10 18.31 -1.69
C TYR A 44 -1.57 17.99 -1.94
N THR A 45 -1.86 17.54 -3.15
CA THR A 45 -3.15 16.92 -3.47
C THR A 45 -3.07 15.43 -3.23
N TYR A 46 -3.94 14.90 -2.36
CA TYR A 46 -4.08 13.46 -2.19
C TYR A 46 -5.01 12.88 -3.25
N LEU A 47 -4.57 11.87 -3.99
CA LEU A 47 -5.40 11.04 -4.86
C LEU A 47 -5.39 9.60 -4.36
N GLY A 48 -6.56 9.06 -4.10
CA GLY A 48 -6.73 7.67 -3.67
C GLY A 48 -7.99 7.04 -4.24
N PHE A 49 -8.01 5.70 -4.25
CA PHE A 49 -9.21 4.96 -4.59
C PHE A 49 -10.23 5.09 -3.46
N GLY A 50 -11.49 5.27 -3.87
CA GLY A 50 -12.59 5.39 -2.94
C GLY A 50 -12.98 4.04 -2.33
N SER A 51 -13.58 4.15 -1.18
CA SER A 51 -14.51 3.16 -0.65
C SER A 51 -15.56 3.93 0.14
N VAL A 52 -16.70 3.34 0.39
CA VAL A 52 -17.77 3.98 1.17
C VAL A 52 -17.32 4.45 2.57
N TYR A 53 -16.15 4.04 3.03
CA TYR A 53 -15.60 4.40 4.34
C TYR A 53 -14.65 5.61 4.31
N TYR A 54 -14.08 5.99 3.17
CA TYR A 54 -13.13 7.10 3.03
C TYR A 54 -12.00 7.12 4.08
N ALA A 55 -11.57 5.93 4.55
CA ALA A 55 -10.68 5.82 5.71
C ALA A 55 -9.35 6.57 5.52
N ASP A 56 -8.74 6.47 4.36
CA ASP A 56 -7.45 7.10 4.06
C ASP A 56 -7.60 8.62 3.96
N PHE A 57 -8.69 9.10 3.36
CA PHE A 57 -9.01 10.53 3.25
C PHE A 57 -9.17 11.18 4.62
N VAL A 58 -9.92 10.52 5.53
CA VAL A 58 -10.10 11.00 6.92
C VAL A 58 -8.76 11.07 7.64
N LEU A 59 -7.92 10.05 7.51
CA LEU A 59 -6.64 9.99 8.19
C LEU A 59 -5.65 11.02 7.65
N PHE A 60 -5.53 11.17 6.34
CA PHE A 60 -4.61 12.12 5.73
C PHE A 60 -5.01 13.57 6.03
N HIS A 61 -6.31 13.88 6.01
CA HIS A 61 -6.76 15.19 6.45
C HIS A 61 -6.45 15.44 7.93
N ARG A 62 -6.83 14.52 8.82
CA ARG A 62 -6.67 14.71 10.28
C ARG A 62 -5.22 14.80 10.74
N TYR A 63 -4.34 14.01 10.14
CA TYR A 63 -2.96 13.90 10.62
C TYR A 63 -1.96 14.68 9.77
N LEU A 64 -2.22 14.91 8.50
CA LEU A 64 -1.32 15.61 7.59
C LEU A 64 -1.85 16.98 7.16
N TYR A 65 -3.07 17.32 7.55
CA TYR A 65 -3.76 18.57 7.21
C TYR A 65 -3.94 18.78 5.70
N VAL A 66 -3.95 17.70 4.92
CA VAL A 66 -4.22 17.76 3.48
C VAL A 66 -5.70 18.07 3.28
N ASP A 67 -6.02 19.12 2.53
CA ASP A 67 -7.39 19.57 2.22
C ASP A 67 -7.69 19.66 0.72
N SER A 68 -6.74 19.27 -0.14
CA SER A 68 -6.96 19.06 -1.57
C SER A 68 -6.98 17.55 -1.84
N MET A 69 -8.17 17.00 -2.14
CA MET A 69 -8.34 15.55 -2.23
C MET A 69 -9.15 15.13 -3.44
N ILE A 70 -8.70 14.08 -4.12
CA ILE A 70 -9.35 13.46 -5.28
C ILE A 70 -9.64 11.99 -4.96
N CYS A 71 -10.93 11.65 -4.92
CA CYS A 71 -11.39 10.28 -4.75
C CYS A 71 -11.76 9.70 -6.13
N VAL A 72 -11.18 8.57 -6.47
CA VAL A 72 -11.46 7.85 -7.71
C VAL A 72 -12.16 6.55 -7.37
N GLU A 73 -13.31 6.29 -7.99
CA GLU A 73 -14.09 5.08 -7.81
C GLU A 73 -14.66 4.62 -9.17
N ALA A 74 -14.46 3.35 -9.49
CA ALA A 74 -14.94 2.78 -10.74
C ALA A 74 -16.27 2.05 -10.61
N GLU A 75 -16.69 1.68 -9.40
CA GLU A 75 -17.99 1.03 -9.17
C GLU A 75 -19.15 2.04 -9.32
N ASP A 76 -20.26 1.57 -9.88
CA ASP A 76 -21.45 2.41 -10.12
C ASP A 76 -22.31 2.59 -8.86
N ILE A 77 -21.74 3.29 -7.87
CA ILE A 77 -22.41 3.63 -6.59
C ILE A 77 -22.33 5.12 -6.24
N PRO A 78 -22.56 6.05 -7.19
CA PRO A 78 -22.25 7.47 -6.99
C PRO A 78 -23.02 8.11 -5.82
N MET A 79 -24.29 7.80 -5.66
CA MET A 79 -25.11 8.34 -4.56
C MET A 79 -24.58 7.92 -3.19
N ARG A 80 -24.13 6.67 -3.06
CA ARG A 80 -23.59 6.15 -1.82
C ARG A 80 -22.21 6.75 -1.51
N MET A 81 -21.39 6.94 -2.53
CA MET A 81 -20.09 7.59 -2.39
C MET A 81 -20.27 9.06 -1.97
N GLU A 82 -21.14 9.82 -2.64
CA GLU A 82 -21.39 11.23 -2.31
C GLU A 82 -21.98 11.38 -0.90
N PHE A 83 -22.92 10.52 -0.50
CA PHE A 83 -23.53 10.55 0.84
C PHE A 83 -22.50 10.32 1.97
N ASN A 84 -21.54 9.40 1.76
CA ASN A 84 -20.55 9.04 2.77
C ASN A 84 -19.29 9.92 2.71
N LYS A 85 -19.19 10.86 1.81
CA LYS A 85 -18.05 11.78 1.68
C LYS A 85 -17.87 12.57 2.99
N PRO A 86 -16.72 12.41 3.67
CA PRO A 86 -16.54 12.99 5.01
C PRO A 86 -16.25 14.49 4.99
N PHE A 87 -15.82 15.03 3.85
CA PHE A 87 -15.44 16.43 3.69
C PHE A 87 -15.87 16.95 2.32
N ASP A 88 -16.40 18.19 2.26
CA ASP A 88 -16.89 18.83 1.02
C ASP A 88 -15.75 19.10 0.02
N PHE A 89 -14.52 19.27 0.50
CA PHE A 89 -13.37 19.52 -0.35
C PHE A 89 -12.83 18.28 -1.07
N ILE A 90 -13.42 17.10 -0.90
CA ILE A 90 -13.09 15.90 -1.68
C ILE A 90 -13.78 15.98 -3.03
N THR A 91 -13.02 15.98 -4.11
CA THR A 91 -13.56 15.84 -5.47
C THR A 91 -13.75 14.37 -5.79
N LEU A 92 -14.97 13.94 -6.08
CA LEU A 92 -15.29 12.55 -6.43
C LEU A 92 -15.32 12.36 -7.95
N HIS A 93 -14.55 11.42 -8.46
CA HIS A 93 -14.57 10.97 -9.84
C HIS A 93 -15.03 9.52 -9.94
N MET A 94 -16.22 9.31 -10.51
CA MET A 94 -16.76 7.98 -10.80
C MET A 94 -16.24 7.50 -12.17
N LYS A 95 -14.92 7.23 -12.23
CA LYS A 95 -14.19 6.88 -13.45
C LYS A 95 -13.03 5.93 -13.10
N ARG A 96 -12.35 5.40 -14.11
CA ARG A 96 -11.06 4.75 -13.92
C ARG A 96 -9.96 5.78 -13.63
N VAL A 97 -8.93 5.38 -12.91
CA VAL A 97 -7.80 6.27 -12.60
C VAL A 97 -7.10 6.75 -13.86
N SER A 98 -6.98 5.90 -14.88
CA SER A 98 -6.44 6.27 -16.20
C SER A 98 -7.11 7.48 -16.85
N ASP A 99 -8.41 7.66 -16.59
CA ASP A 99 -9.19 8.78 -17.13
C ASP A 99 -9.05 10.06 -16.29
N VAL A 100 -8.64 9.92 -15.04
CA VAL A 100 -8.44 11.06 -14.10
C VAL A 100 -7.02 11.61 -14.18
N LEU A 101 -6.02 10.75 -14.35
CA LEU A 101 -4.61 11.17 -14.39
C LEU A 101 -4.31 12.32 -15.36
N PRO A 102 -4.85 12.36 -16.59
CA PRO A 102 -4.62 13.49 -17.50
C PRO A 102 -5.19 14.83 -17.02
N GLU A 103 -6.19 14.80 -16.13
CA GLU A 103 -6.87 15.97 -15.56
C GLU A 103 -6.09 16.59 -14.38
N LEU A 104 -5.05 15.90 -13.86
CA LEU A 104 -4.28 16.38 -12.72
C LEU A 104 -3.47 17.63 -13.07
N ASP A 105 -3.42 18.56 -12.13
CA ASP A 105 -2.58 19.76 -12.21
C ASP A 105 -1.10 19.34 -12.09
N ARG A 106 -0.36 19.48 -13.19
CA ARG A 106 1.05 19.07 -13.30
C ARG A 106 2.02 19.96 -12.54
N GLU A 107 1.59 21.14 -12.11
CA GLU A 107 2.39 22.05 -11.29
C GLU A 107 2.29 21.73 -9.80
N LYS A 108 1.24 21.02 -9.39
CA LYS A 108 1.04 20.59 -8.01
C LYS A 108 1.75 19.27 -7.71
N LYS A 109 2.19 19.14 -6.48
CA LYS A 109 2.70 17.89 -5.93
C LYS A 109 1.54 17.04 -5.42
N HIS A 110 1.65 15.75 -5.62
CA HIS A 110 0.60 14.81 -5.27
C HIS A 110 1.12 13.71 -4.35
N ILE A 111 0.23 13.22 -3.50
CA ILE A 111 0.34 11.90 -2.87
C ILE A 111 -0.68 11.04 -3.58
N VAL A 112 -0.23 10.09 -4.39
CA VAL A 112 -1.07 9.16 -5.12
C VAL A 112 -0.96 7.79 -4.47
N TRP A 113 -2.08 7.24 -4.02
CA TRP A 113 -2.14 5.88 -3.48
C TRP A 113 -3.13 5.05 -4.29
N LEU A 114 -2.59 4.23 -5.20
CA LEU A 114 -3.34 3.28 -6.00
C LEU A 114 -3.49 1.97 -5.22
N TYR A 115 -4.69 1.67 -4.77
CA TYR A 115 -5.00 0.49 -3.99
C TYR A 115 -5.88 -0.47 -4.78
N TYR A 116 -5.27 -1.51 -5.35
CA TYR A 116 -5.97 -2.56 -6.08
C TYR A 116 -6.27 -3.75 -5.19
N ASP A 117 -7.47 -4.31 -5.29
CA ASP A 117 -7.89 -5.55 -4.62
C ASP A 117 -7.72 -6.79 -5.50
N TYR A 118 -6.92 -6.67 -6.57
CA TYR A 118 -6.53 -7.74 -7.47
C TYR A 118 -5.00 -7.78 -7.68
N GLN A 119 -4.54 -8.90 -8.27
CA GLN A 119 -3.11 -9.15 -8.49
C GLN A 119 -2.48 -8.16 -9.48
N LEU A 120 -1.16 -8.01 -9.40
CA LEU A 120 -0.39 -7.22 -10.33
C LEU A 120 -0.52 -7.76 -11.75
N GLY A 121 -0.96 -6.89 -12.65
CA GLY A 121 -1.14 -7.16 -14.08
C GLY A 121 -0.79 -5.94 -14.93
N GLU A 122 -1.03 -6.07 -16.24
CA GLU A 122 -0.70 -5.03 -17.23
C GLU A 122 -1.38 -3.69 -16.92
N SER A 123 -2.66 -3.70 -16.51
CA SER A 123 -3.42 -2.48 -16.19
C SER A 123 -2.77 -1.67 -15.06
N VAL A 124 -2.31 -2.34 -14.01
CA VAL A 124 -1.59 -1.68 -12.90
C VAL A 124 -0.30 -1.05 -13.38
N LEU A 125 0.47 -1.76 -14.24
CA LEU A 125 1.70 -1.22 -14.80
C LEU A 125 1.46 -0.03 -15.72
N GLN A 126 0.34 0.01 -16.46
CA GLN A 126 -0.09 1.14 -17.27
C GLN A 126 -0.46 2.35 -16.42
N ASP A 127 -1.21 2.14 -15.33
CA ASP A 127 -1.58 3.21 -14.39
C ASP A 127 -0.34 3.81 -13.69
N VAL A 128 0.63 2.96 -13.30
CA VAL A 128 1.93 3.40 -12.75
C VAL A 128 2.66 4.29 -13.75
N GLU A 129 2.71 3.88 -15.02
CA GLU A 129 3.34 4.67 -16.08
C GLU A 129 2.61 6.00 -16.27
N GLY A 130 1.28 5.98 -16.33
CA GLY A 130 0.45 7.17 -16.43
C GLY A 130 0.72 8.16 -15.29
N CYS A 131 0.80 7.69 -14.05
CA CYS A 131 1.18 8.52 -12.89
C CYS A 131 2.54 9.19 -13.10
N LEU A 132 3.56 8.41 -13.45
CA LEU A 132 4.93 8.94 -13.61
C LEU A 132 5.08 9.90 -14.79
N GLN A 133 4.13 9.86 -15.74
CA GLN A 133 4.10 10.83 -16.85
C GLN A 133 3.55 12.20 -16.44
N VAL A 134 2.62 12.26 -15.48
CA VAL A 134 1.90 13.49 -15.12
C VAL A 134 2.37 14.12 -13.80
N LEU A 135 2.86 13.31 -12.86
CA LEU A 135 3.22 13.78 -11.53
C LEU A 135 4.45 14.68 -11.53
N ALA A 136 4.36 15.78 -10.80
CA ALA A 136 5.47 16.71 -10.58
C ALA A 136 6.60 16.08 -9.74
N PRO A 137 7.86 16.57 -9.83
CA PRO A 137 8.91 16.20 -8.88
C PRO A 137 8.49 16.44 -7.44
N GLU A 138 9.01 15.63 -6.53
CA GLU A 138 8.65 15.55 -5.11
C GLU A 138 7.24 14.96 -4.85
N SER A 139 6.47 14.56 -5.89
CA SER A 139 5.25 13.79 -5.68
C SER A 139 5.56 12.36 -5.19
N ILE A 140 4.61 11.79 -4.47
CA ILE A 140 4.70 10.47 -3.88
C ILE A 140 3.72 9.54 -4.59
N LEU A 141 4.19 8.36 -4.97
CA LEU A 141 3.37 7.31 -5.58
C LEU A 141 3.51 6.03 -4.76
N ILE A 142 2.37 5.50 -4.32
CA ILE A 142 2.25 4.24 -3.60
C ILE A 142 1.30 3.34 -4.39
N VAL A 143 1.69 2.09 -4.59
CA VAL A 143 0.90 1.08 -5.30
C VAL A 143 0.71 -0.11 -4.37
N THR A 144 -0.54 -0.47 -4.11
CA THR A 144 -0.91 -1.66 -3.33
C THR A 144 -1.64 -2.64 -4.24
N VAL A 145 -1.26 -3.91 -4.19
CA VAL A 145 -1.87 -5.00 -4.96
C VAL A 145 -2.13 -6.21 -4.08
N ASP A 146 -3.09 -7.04 -4.49
CA ASP A 146 -3.24 -8.38 -3.92
C ASP A 146 -2.02 -9.24 -4.29
N ALA A 147 -1.41 -9.84 -3.29
CA ALA A 147 -0.26 -10.74 -3.42
C ALA A 147 -0.56 -12.11 -2.78
N GLU A 148 -1.84 -12.46 -2.59
CA GLU A 148 -2.23 -13.81 -2.18
C GLU A 148 -2.00 -14.78 -3.33
N PRO A 149 -1.26 -15.88 -3.12
CA PRO A 149 -1.03 -16.88 -4.16
C PRO A 149 -2.36 -17.54 -4.58
N GLN A 150 -2.78 -17.28 -5.80
CA GLN A 150 -3.95 -17.88 -6.44
C GLN A 150 -3.52 -18.53 -7.73
N LEU A 151 -3.96 -19.78 -7.95
CA LEU A 151 -3.68 -20.53 -9.17
C LEU A 151 -4.86 -20.37 -10.14
N ASP A 152 -4.57 -20.04 -11.38
CA ASP A 152 -5.56 -19.97 -12.43
C ASP A 152 -6.17 -21.36 -12.73
N GLY A 153 -7.44 -21.43 -13.16
CA GLY A 153 -8.12 -22.69 -13.43
C GLY A 153 -8.53 -23.48 -12.18
N ALA A 154 -8.70 -22.83 -11.02
CA ALA A 154 -9.04 -23.50 -9.75
C ALA A 154 -10.30 -24.38 -9.79
N ASN A 155 -11.22 -24.14 -10.75
CA ASN A 155 -12.50 -24.84 -10.88
C ASN A 155 -12.53 -25.84 -12.05
N GLU A 156 -11.40 -26.13 -12.70
CA GLU A 156 -11.33 -27.07 -13.83
C GLU A 156 -11.03 -28.48 -13.32
N ASP A 157 -11.96 -29.39 -13.53
CA ASP A 157 -11.81 -30.81 -13.15
C ASP A 157 -10.66 -31.47 -13.98
N GLY A 158 -9.80 -32.19 -13.27
CA GLY A 158 -8.71 -32.95 -13.89
C GLY A 158 -7.41 -32.18 -14.14
N VAL A 159 -7.34 -30.89 -13.82
CA VAL A 159 -6.11 -30.09 -13.92
C VAL A 159 -5.32 -30.18 -12.62
N THR A 160 -4.04 -30.53 -12.70
CA THR A 160 -3.15 -30.61 -11.52
C THR A 160 -2.69 -29.22 -11.07
N ASP A 161 -2.30 -29.10 -9.80
CA ASP A 161 -1.74 -27.83 -9.28
C ASP A 161 -0.45 -27.39 -10.01
N GLU A 162 0.29 -28.35 -10.56
CA GLU A 162 1.49 -28.04 -11.37
C GLU A 162 1.09 -27.37 -12.69
N GLN A 163 0.09 -27.90 -13.38
CA GLN A 163 -0.44 -27.32 -14.61
C GLN A 163 -1.04 -25.93 -14.37
N ARG A 164 -1.82 -25.76 -13.29
CA ARG A 164 -2.37 -24.47 -12.88
C ARG A 164 -1.27 -23.44 -12.61
N ARG A 165 -0.20 -23.88 -11.95
CA ARG A 165 0.97 -23.04 -11.67
C ARG A 165 1.65 -22.58 -12.95
N ASP A 166 1.83 -23.48 -13.91
CA ASP A 166 2.43 -23.14 -15.20
C ASP A 166 1.57 -22.15 -16.00
N VAL A 167 0.24 -22.30 -15.98
CA VAL A 167 -0.71 -21.34 -16.59
C VAL A 167 -0.59 -19.97 -15.93
N THR A 168 -0.60 -19.91 -14.59
CA THR A 168 -0.46 -18.65 -13.84
C THR A 168 0.87 -17.96 -14.15
N LEU A 169 1.96 -18.70 -14.20
CA LEU A 169 3.29 -18.15 -14.55
C LEU A 169 3.35 -17.68 -16.00
N ALA A 170 2.67 -18.36 -16.92
CA ALA A 170 2.56 -17.92 -18.31
C ALA A 170 1.77 -16.60 -18.41
N ARG A 171 0.67 -16.47 -17.67
CA ARG A 171 -0.09 -15.21 -17.55
C ARG A 171 0.79 -14.08 -17.02
N PHE A 172 1.52 -14.28 -15.93
CA PHE A 172 2.43 -13.25 -15.41
C PHE A 172 3.49 -12.83 -16.45
N ARG A 173 4.04 -13.78 -17.21
CA ARG A 173 4.98 -13.43 -18.28
C ARG A 173 4.32 -12.61 -19.39
N ALA A 174 3.09 -12.92 -19.76
CA ALA A 174 2.35 -12.19 -20.77
C ALA A 174 1.99 -10.76 -20.33
N GLU A 175 1.47 -10.61 -19.11
CA GLU A 175 0.98 -9.32 -18.58
C GLU A 175 2.08 -8.40 -18.09
N LEU A 176 3.12 -8.94 -17.43
CA LEU A 176 4.19 -8.15 -16.83
C LEU A 176 5.39 -7.97 -17.79
N GLY A 177 5.44 -8.74 -18.87
CA GLY A 177 6.38 -8.58 -19.97
C GLY A 177 7.85 -8.53 -19.52
N ARG A 178 8.58 -7.51 -19.95
CA ARG A 178 10.02 -7.34 -19.69
C ARG A 178 10.38 -7.14 -18.21
N TYR A 179 9.41 -6.82 -17.35
CA TYR A 179 9.62 -6.62 -15.91
C TYR A 179 9.73 -7.94 -15.15
N VAL A 180 9.38 -9.05 -15.80
CA VAL A 180 9.54 -10.39 -15.23
C VAL A 180 11.02 -10.76 -15.24
N PRO A 181 11.63 -11.15 -14.11
CA PRO A 181 12.98 -11.72 -14.10
C PRO A 181 13.09 -12.90 -15.08
N GLY A 182 14.23 -13.02 -15.76
CA GLY A 182 14.43 -14.02 -16.82
C GLY A 182 14.12 -15.46 -16.38
N GLU A 183 14.33 -15.78 -15.12
CA GLU A 183 13.98 -17.07 -14.51
C GLU A 183 13.00 -16.85 -13.34
N ILE A 184 11.77 -17.33 -13.51
CA ILE A 184 10.81 -17.36 -12.42
C ILE A 184 10.96 -18.69 -11.68
N LYS A 185 11.39 -18.63 -10.42
CA LYS A 185 11.52 -19.82 -9.58
C LYS A 185 10.14 -20.39 -9.24
N ARG A 186 10.01 -21.72 -9.17
CA ARG A 186 8.74 -22.41 -8.82
C ARG A 186 8.13 -21.96 -7.49
N ASN A 187 8.95 -21.53 -6.53
CA ASN A 187 8.51 -21.04 -5.22
C ASN A 187 7.88 -19.62 -5.24
N VAL A 188 7.85 -18.95 -6.41
CA VAL A 188 7.16 -17.66 -6.56
C VAL A 188 5.69 -17.77 -6.12
N MET A 189 5.01 -18.87 -6.44
CA MET A 189 3.62 -19.08 -6.04
C MET A 189 3.47 -19.54 -4.58
N SER A 190 4.21 -18.94 -3.67
CA SER A 190 4.09 -19.12 -2.22
C SER A 190 3.78 -17.80 -1.52
N LYS A 191 3.25 -17.87 -0.29
CA LYS A 191 2.95 -16.66 0.53
C LYS A 191 4.16 -15.75 0.76
N GLY A 192 5.37 -16.29 0.74
CA GLY A 192 6.60 -15.50 0.83
C GLY A 192 7.21 -15.15 -0.53
N GLY A 193 6.90 -15.91 -1.59
CA GLY A 193 7.48 -15.74 -2.91
C GLY A 193 6.78 -14.67 -3.76
N LEU A 194 5.45 -14.70 -3.78
CA LEU A 194 4.66 -13.83 -4.65
C LEU A 194 4.80 -12.34 -4.32
N PRO A 195 4.77 -11.92 -3.03
CA PRO A 195 5.03 -10.51 -2.71
C PRO A 195 6.43 -10.05 -3.12
N LYS A 196 7.46 -10.86 -2.92
CA LYS A 196 8.83 -10.53 -3.34
C LYS A 196 8.93 -10.37 -4.85
N PHE A 197 8.27 -11.25 -5.60
CA PHE A 197 8.21 -11.18 -7.05
C PHE A 197 7.50 -9.92 -7.52
N PHE A 198 6.31 -9.63 -7.02
CA PHE A 198 5.59 -8.41 -7.37
C PHE A 198 6.33 -7.14 -6.95
N ALA A 199 6.97 -7.14 -5.77
CA ALA A 199 7.82 -6.03 -5.33
C ALA A 199 8.96 -5.76 -6.32
N SER A 200 9.66 -6.80 -6.77
CA SER A 200 10.72 -6.68 -7.76
C SER A 200 10.23 -6.06 -9.07
N VAL A 201 9.08 -6.53 -9.58
CA VAL A 201 8.44 -6.00 -10.81
C VAL A 201 8.06 -4.53 -10.64
N LEU A 202 7.34 -4.19 -9.56
CA LEU A 202 6.89 -2.80 -9.31
C LEU A 202 8.08 -1.86 -9.12
N ARG A 203 9.09 -2.25 -8.36
CA ARG A 203 10.31 -1.44 -8.13
C ARG A 203 11.03 -1.15 -9.45
N THR A 204 11.19 -2.17 -10.31
CA THR A 204 11.80 -2.00 -11.62
C THR A 204 10.96 -1.07 -12.48
N LYS A 205 9.63 -1.26 -12.54
CA LYS A 205 8.71 -0.41 -13.32
C LYS A 205 8.76 1.05 -12.86
N LEU A 206 8.68 1.30 -11.55
CA LEU A 206 8.73 2.65 -10.97
C LEU A 206 10.05 3.36 -11.31
N LYS A 207 11.17 2.66 -11.14
CA LYS A 207 12.50 3.17 -11.46
C LYS A 207 12.63 3.51 -12.95
N GLU A 208 12.38 2.55 -13.85
CA GLU A 208 12.56 2.75 -15.28
C GLU A 208 11.62 3.83 -15.83
N SER A 209 10.36 3.86 -15.38
CA SER A 209 9.40 4.87 -15.83
C SER A 209 9.78 6.29 -15.37
N ALA A 210 10.39 6.45 -14.20
CA ALA A 210 10.96 7.74 -13.76
C ALA A 210 12.19 8.13 -14.59
N GLU A 211 13.11 7.19 -14.83
CA GLU A 211 14.31 7.40 -15.64
C GLU A 211 14.00 7.84 -17.08
N GLN A 212 12.94 7.32 -17.69
CA GLN A 212 12.45 7.75 -19.02
C GLN A 212 12.07 9.24 -19.08
N LYS A 213 11.77 9.85 -17.93
CA LYS A 213 11.50 11.28 -17.77
C LYS A 213 12.71 12.09 -17.28
N GLY A 214 13.88 11.48 -17.22
CA GLY A 214 15.09 12.09 -16.68
C GLY A 214 15.02 12.35 -15.18
N ARG A 215 14.22 11.55 -14.44
CA ARG A 215 14.00 11.65 -13.01
C ARG A 215 14.47 10.39 -12.29
N THR A 216 14.60 10.47 -10.97
CA THR A 216 14.89 9.33 -10.10
C THR A 216 13.65 8.97 -9.30
N PHE A 217 13.38 7.70 -9.13
CA PHE A 217 12.40 7.22 -8.17
C PHE A 217 13.11 6.78 -6.89
N TYR A 218 12.87 7.47 -5.80
CA TYR A 218 13.41 7.15 -4.47
C TYR A 218 12.45 6.21 -3.77
N HIS A 219 12.80 4.92 -3.70
CA HIS A 219 12.00 3.92 -2.97
C HIS A 219 11.99 4.24 -1.48
N LEU A 220 10.83 4.35 -0.89
CA LEU A 220 10.61 4.64 0.52
C LEU A 220 9.85 3.52 1.23
N PHE A 221 8.94 2.85 0.52
CA PHE A 221 8.00 1.90 1.09
C PHE A 221 8.04 0.58 0.32
N ASN A 222 8.11 -0.53 1.06
CA ASN A 222 7.99 -1.88 0.54
C ASN A 222 7.42 -2.76 1.65
N TYR A 223 6.10 -2.89 1.73
CA TYR A 223 5.39 -3.55 2.84
C TYR A 223 4.53 -4.70 2.36
N GLN A 224 4.55 -5.77 3.14
CA GLN A 224 3.68 -6.92 2.99
C GLN A 224 2.86 -7.09 4.27
N TYR A 225 1.56 -7.31 4.14
CA TYR A 225 0.68 -7.60 5.28
C TYR A 225 -0.49 -8.50 4.87
N ALA A 226 -1.19 -9.07 5.85
CA ALA A 226 -2.38 -9.87 5.62
C ALA A 226 -3.44 -9.58 6.69
N ASP A 227 -4.62 -9.16 6.24
CA ASP A 227 -5.84 -9.04 7.05
C ASP A 227 -6.99 -9.77 6.31
N GLY A 228 -6.79 -11.05 6.02
CA GLY A 228 -7.55 -11.89 5.11
C GLY A 228 -6.68 -12.22 3.90
N ALA A 229 -6.80 -11.50 2.79
CA ALA A 229 -5.87 -11.62 1.67
C ALA A 229 -4.51 -10.97 1.99
N GLN A 230 -3.46 -11.51 1.39
CA GLN A 230 -2.12 -10.96 1.48
C GLN A 230 -1.95 -9.80 0.52
N MET A 231 -1.50 -8.66 1.03
CA MET A 231 -1.31 -7.43 0.27
C MET A 231 0.15 -7.05 0.21
N LEU A 232 0.54 -6.37 -0.87
CA LEU A 232 1.86 -5.78 -1.06
C LEU A 232 1.71 -4.30 -1.41
N SER A 233 2.43 -3.44 -0.71
CA SER A 233 2.52 -2.00 -1.02
C SER A 233 3.96 -1.62 -1.35
N VAL A 234 4.17 -1.04 -2.52
CA VAL A 234 5.47 -0.50 -2.96
C VAL A 234 5.30 0.96 -3.32
N GLY A 235 6.20 1.82 -2.86
CA GLY A 235 6.08 3.24 -3.17
C GLY A 235 7.31 4.05 -2.85
N GLY A 236 7.22 5.35 -3.18
CA GLY A 236 8.31 6.28 -2.95
C GLY A 236 8.05 7.66 -3.56
N MET A 237 9.10 8.42 -3.71
CA MET A 237 9.07 9.80 -4.18
C MET A 237 9.77 9.95 -5.53
N ILE A 238 9.17 10.71 -6.42
CA ILE A 238 9.74 11.10 -7.71
C ILE A 238 10.60 12.35 -7.50
N GLY A 239 11.82 12.39 -8.02
CA GLY A 239 12.63 13.58 -7.85
C GLY A 239 13.92 13.62 -8.65
N ASP A 240 14.78 14.52 -8.23
CA ASP A 240 16.12 14.73 -8.74
C ASP A 240 17.16 14.66 -7.60
N VAL A 241 18.40 15.09 -7.84
CA VAL A 241 19.47 15.12 -6.84
C VAL A 241 19.11 15.99 -5.64
N ARG A 242 18.42 17.13 -5.83
CA ARG A 242 17.99 18.01 -4.75
C ARG A 242 16.94 17.35 -3.87
N THR A 243 16.05 16.58 -4.47
CA THR A 243 15.07 15.76 -3.74
C THR A 243 15.76 14.78 -2.80
N ARG A 244 16.87 14.17 -3.23
CA ARG A 244 17.67 13.28 -2.38
C ARG A 244 18.23 13.99 -1.16
N GLU A 245 18.83 15.15 -1.35
CA GLU A 245 19.39 15.94 -0.23
C GLU A 245 18.30 16.32 0.78
N LYS A 246 17.12 16.70 0.31
CA LYS A 246 15.95 16.95 1.18
C LYS A 246 15.47 15.71 1.92
N LEU A 247 15.42 14.55 1.24
CA LEU A 247 15.06 13.27 1.87
C LEU A 247 16.03 12.90 2.99
N GLU A 248 17.33 13.02 2.75
CA GLU A 248 18.37 12.78 3.76
C GLU A 248 18.25 13.79 4.91
N GLY A 249 18.07 15.08 4.60
CA GLY A 249 17.88 16.14 5.59
C GLY A 249 16.62 15.97 6.45
N SER A 250 15.57 15.36 5.91
CA SER A 250 14.35 15.06 6.66
C SER A 250 14.55 13.98 7.73
N ARG A 251 15.61 13.18 7.62
CA ARG A 251 15.89 12.03 8.47
C ARG A 251 14.76 10.97 8.40
N VAL A 252 14.04 10.90 7.29
CA VAL A 252 12.96 9.92 7.11
C VAL A 252 13.49 8.49 7.15
N PHE A 253 14.73 8.28 6.72
CA PHE A 253 15.38 6.98 6.75
C PHE A 253 15.76 6.50 8.18
N ASP A 254 15.74 7.39 9.19
CA ASP A 254 15.94 7.00 10.59
C ASP A 254 14.72 6.24 11.15
N LEU A 255 13.60 6.21 10.42
CA LEU A 255 12.37 5.54 10.86
C LEU A 255 12.45 4.00 10.78
N GLY A 256 13.50 3.41 10.32
CA GLY A 256 13.72 1.96 10.33
C GLY A 256 12.72 1.10 9.51
N PHE A 257 11.60 1.67 9.11
CA PHE A 257 10.60 1.08 8.22
C PHE A 257 10.48 1.84 6.89
N VAL A 258 11.33 2.83 6.67
CA VAL A 258 11.41 3.62 5.42
C VAL A 258 12.78 3.41 4.81
N GLY A 259 12.83 3.14 3.52
CA GLY A 259 14.09 3.00 2.78
C GLY A 259 13.97 2.16 1.54
N ASP A 260 15.08 2.04 0.84
CA ASP A 260 15.19 1.22 -0.38
C ASP A 260 15.35 -0.27 -0.02
N MET A 261 14.30 -0.87 0.53
CA MET A 261 14.26 -2.28 0.92
C MET A 261 14.02 -3.16 -0.31
N GLU A 262 14.93 -4.08 -0.60
CA GLU A 262 14.76 -5.04 -1.71
C GLU A 262 13.62 -6.03 -1.42
N GLU A 263 13.56 -6.53 -0.20
CA GLU A 263 12.50 -7.43 0.25
C GLU A 263 11.40 -6.68 1.00
N PRO A 264 10.11 -7.08 0.85
CA PRO A 264 9.04 -6.48 1.60
C PRO A 264 9.18 -6.65 3.11
N GLU A 265 9.04 -5.57 3.84
CA GLU A 265 8.90 -5.58 5.29
C GLU A 265 7.53 -6.15 5.68
N VAL A 266 7.53 -7.19 6.51
CA VAL A 266 6.30 -7.87 6.92
C VAL A 266 5.66 -7.15 8.10
N ILE A 267 4.49 -6.53 7.87
CA ILE A 267 3.66 -5.99 8.93
C ILE A 267 2.75 -7.10 9.45
N SER A 268 2.91 -7.45 10.72
CA SER A 268 2.08 -8.44 11.40
C SER A 268 1.62 -7.88 12.74
N VAL A 269 0.31 -7.91 12.97
CA VAL A 269 -0.29 -7.44 14.22
C VAL A 269 -0.76 -8.65 15.01
N PRO A 270 -0.13 -9.00 16.15
CA PRO A 270 -0.57 -10.13 16.94
C PRO A 270 -1.99 -9.89 17.50
N PRO A 271 -2.87 -10.89 17.47
CA PRO A 271 -4.17 -10.80 18.10
C PRO A 271 -4.00 -10.88 19.63
N LEU A 272 -4.02 -9.75 20.29
CA LEU A 272 -3.86 -9.64 21.75
C LEU A 272 -5.19 -9.28 22.42
N THR A 273 -5.41 -9.82 23.61
CA THR A 273 -6.42 -9.27 24.50
C THR A 273 -5.96 -7.90 25.04
N LEU A 274 -6.88 -7.09 25.53
CA LEU A 274 -6.52 -5.79 26.15
C LEU A 274 -5.54 -5.97 27.32
N ARG A 275 -5.73 -7.01 28.14
CA ARG A 275 -4.85 -7.31 29.27
C ARG A 275 -3.44 -7.65 28.84
N GLU A 276 -3.28 -8.49 27.80
CA GLU A 276 -1.98 -8.85 27.22
C GLU A 276 -1.28 -7.62 26.62
N LYS A 277 -2.03 -6.80 25.87
CA LYS A 277 -1.49 -5.55 25.32
C LYS A 277 -1.01 -4.61 26.41
N HIS A 278 -1.82 -4.36 27.45
CA HIS A 278 -1.42 -3.50 28.57
C HIS A 278 -0.20 -4.05 29.31
N TRP A 279 -0.13 -5.37 29.52
CA TRP A 279 1.04 -6.00 30.14
C TRP A 279 2.30 -5.78 29.29
N LEU A 280 2.21 -5.95 27.97
CA LEU A 280 3.32 -5.69 27.04
C LEU A 280 3.74 -4.22 27.04
N ASP A 281 2.79 -3.28 27.01
CA ASP A 281 3.05 -1.84 27.08
C ASP A 281 3.79 -1.46 28.37
N GLN A 282 3.38 -2.00 29.52
CA GLN A 282 4.03 -1.77 30.81
C GLN A 282 5.45 -2.33 30.86
N ASN A 283 5.72 -3.39 30.13
CA ASN A 283 6.99 -4.11 30.17
C ASN A 283 7.86 -3.92 28.92
N LEU A 284 7.60 -2.90 28.08
CA LEU A 284 8.33 -2.65 26.84
C LEU A 284 9.86 -2.55 26.99
N LYS A 285 10.34 -2.00 28.10
CA LYS A 285 11.76 -1.77 28.40
C LYS A 285 12.35 -2.77 29.38
N THR A 286 11.59 -3.76 29.77
CA THR A 286 12.02 -4.75 30.77
C THR A 286 12.20 -6.12 30.10
N GLU A 287 13.17 -6.90 30.57
CA GLU A 287 13.39 -8.28 30.11
C GLU A 287 12.59 -9.30 30.97
N LYS A 288 11.42 -8.89 31.48
CA LYS A 288 10.55 -9.81 32.22
C LYS A 288 10.09 -10.94 31.32
N GLU A 289 10.08 -12.15 31.84
CA GLU A 289 9.40 -13.27 31.20
C GLU A 289 7.92 -12.98 31.01
N LEU A 290 7.38 -13.43 29.87
CA LEU A 290 5.95 -13.27 29.59
C LEU A 290 5.11 -14.06 30.60
N GLU A 291 4.08 -13.46 31.14
CA GLU A 291 3.10 -14.12 32.00
C GLU A 291 2.01 -14.86 31.22
N PHE A 292 2.12 -14.89 29.87
CA PHE A 292 1.21 -15.58 28.96
C PHE A 292 1.97 -16.10 27.74
N GLU A 293 1.37 -17.04 27.02
CA GLU A 293 1.98 -17.61 25.84
C GLU A 293 1.86 -16.70 24.62
N LEU A 294 2.98 -16.27 24.07
CA LEU A 294 3.07 -15.52 22.82
C LEU A 294 4.32 -15.97 22.06
N LYS A 295 4.15 -16.28 20.79
CA LYS A 295 5.29 -16.69 19.95
C LYS A 295 6.32 -15.58 19.84
N PRO A 296 7.64 -15.90 19.84
CA PRO A 296 8.72 -14.91 19.79
C PRO A 296 8.62 -13.94 18.62
N GLU A 297 8.21 -14.41 17.43
CA GLU A 297 8.03 -13.57 16.25
C GLU A 297 6.88 -12.57 16.40
N LEU A 298 5.80 -12.95 17.10
CA LEU A 298 4.68 -12.04 17.40
C LEU A 298 5.06 -10.98 18.45
N LEU A 299 5.85 -11.38 19.45
CA LEU A 299 6.39 -10.43 20.42
C LEU A 299 7.34 -9.43 19.75
N ALA A 300 8.20 -9.88 18.85
CA ALA A 300 9.09 -9.00 18.10
C ALA A 300 8.28 -8.03 17.22
N SER A 301 7.24 -8.51 16.56
CA SER A 301 6.34 -7.68 15.76
C SER A 301 5.59 -6.65 16.63
N PHE A 302 5.07 -7.05 17.81
CA PHE A 302 4.47 -6.11 18.74
C PHE A 302 5.46 -5.00 19.14
N ARG A 303 6.67 -5.35 19.56
CA ARG A 303 7.72 -4.39 19.94
C ARG A 303 8.09 -3.42 18.81
N LYS A 304 8.04 -3.87 17.57
CA LYS A 304 8.32 -3.05 16.39
C LYS A 304 7.19 -2.06 16.12
N TYR A 305 5.93 -2.49 16.24
CA TYR A 305 4.76 -1.71 15.81
C TYR A 305 3.86 -1.21 16.95
N TYR A 306 4.25 -1.34 18.21
CA TYR A 306 3.37 -0.98 19.34
C TYR A 306 2.86 0.47 19.30
N ARG A 307 3.65 1.42 18.76
CA ARG A 307 3.25 2.82 18.58
C ARG A 307 2.18 3.01 17.50
N HIS A 308 2.11 2.09 16.57
CA HIS A 308 1.19 2.11 15.43
C HIS A 308 0.05 1.10 15.60
N TYR A 309 -0.08 0.53 16.78
CA TYR A 309 -1.10 -0.49 17.04
C TYR A 309 -2.51 0.02 16.66
N PRO A 310 -3.45 -0.86 16.25
CA PRO A 310 -4.76 -0.44 15.78
C PRO A 310 -5.53 0.42 16.80
N THR A 311 -6.15 1.50 16.33
CA THR A 311 -6.81 2.51 17.17
C THR A 311 -7.98 1.95 17.99
N TYR A 312 -8.65 0.89 17.53
CA TYR A 312 -9.73 0.28 18.29
C TYR A 312 -9.28 -0.32 19.64
N TYR A 313 -8.01 -0.67 19.78
CA TYR A 313 -7.44 -1.03 21.09
C TYR A 313 -7.33 0.16 22.04
N GLU A 314 -7.29 1.38 21.51
CA GLU A 314 -7.20 2.62 22.30
C GLU A 314 -8.60 3.09 22.75
N THR A 315 -9.65 2.75 22.02
CA THR A 315 -11.03 3.18 22.29
C THR A 315 -11.77 2.26 23.27
N LEU A 316 -11.20 1.11 23.61
CA LEU A 316 -11.79 0.13 24.52
C LEU A 316 -11.24 0.26 25.95
N VAL A 317 -10.52 1.34 26.24
CA VAL A 317 -9.93 1.64 27.56
C VAL A 317 -10.81 2.61 28.32
#